data_454bedbc83099d9ff8a51c572d3a9d91
#
_entry.id   454bedbc83099d9ff8a51c572d3a9d91
#
_cell.length_a   1.000
_cell.length_b   1.000
_cell.length_c   1.000
_cell.angle_alpha   90.00
_cell.angle_beta   90.00
_cell.angle_gamma   90.00
#
_symmetry.space_group_name_H-M   'P 1'
#
loop_
_entity.id
_entity.type
_entity.pdbx_description
1 polymer ?
#
loop_
_entity_poly.entity_id
_entity_poly.type
_entity_poly.pdbx_seq_one_letter_code
_entity_poly.pdbx_strand_id
1 'polypeptide(L)'
;MKLINHIPDVTNVLTGHGPGFVLLNGQRIEHSMVVSPEYILREWAPDFSSLKENHFEQLLILKPELVLLGTGAVFRFPHPALTSCLINAGIGLEAMDTQAACRTYSVLASEGRRVVAALLIP
;
A
#
# COMPACT_ATOMS: atom_id res chain seq x y z
N MET A 1 -25.22 -6.92 8.62
CA MET A 1 -24.69 -6.70 8.85
C MET A 1 -24.58 -6.61 8.98
N LYS A 2 -24.35 -6.74 8.89
CA LYS A 2 -23.71 -6.60 9.18
C LYS A 2 -23.25 -6.27 9.33
N LEU A 3 -23.19 -6.33 9.33
CA LEU A 3 -22.44 -6.06 9.64
C LEU A 3 -22.08 -6.12 9.61
N ILE A 4 -22.17 -6.08 9.45
CA ILE A 4 -21.58 -6.21 9.53
C ILE A 4 -21.03 -6.37 9.48
N ASN A 5 -20.99 -6.22 9.34
CA ASN A 5 -20.37 -6.51 9.47
C ASN A 5 -19.57 -6.50 9.34
N HIS A 6 -18.90 -5.70 9.18
CA HIS A 6 -17.98 -5.94 9.21
C HIS A 6 -17.23 -6.64 9.67
N ILE A 7 -16.71 -6.49 9.09
CA ILE A 7 -16.25 -7.65 9.84
C ILE A 7 -14.73 -7.64 9.94
N PRO A 8 -14.16 -7.57 11.13
CA PRO A 8 -12.71 -7.43 11.29
C PRO A 8 -11.90 -8.57 10.69
N ASP A 9 -12.44 -9.79 10.68
CA ASP A 9 -11.69 -10.96 10.21
C ASP A 9 -11.51 -11.02 8.70
N VAL A 10 -12.12 -10.10 7.94
CA VAL A 10 -11.83 -9.98 6.51
C VAL A 10 -10.74 -8.96 6.23
N THR A 11 -10.13 -8.42 7.27
CA THR A 11 -9.05 -7.44 7.10
C THR A 11 -7.83 -8.10 6.46
N ASN A 12 -7.30 -7.46 5.42
CA ASN A 12 -6.09 -7.93 4.77
C ASN A 12 -4.88 -7.68 5.66
N VAL A 13 -4.08 -8.72 5.85
CA VAL A 13 -2.94 -8.70 6.73
C VAL A 13 -1.68 -9.05 5.95
N LEU A 14 -0.63 -8.27 6.16
CA LEU A 14 0.69 -8.62 5.65
C LEU A 14 1.37 -9.45 6.74
N THR A 15 1.40 -10.77 6.54
CA THR A 15 1.83 -11.72 7.55
C THR A 15 3.34 -11.94 7.58
N GLY A 16 4.05 -11.40 6.58
CA GLY A 16 5.49 -11.49 6.53
C GLY A 16 6.03 -10.83 5.27
N HIS A 17 7.34 -10.73 5.19
CA HIS A 17 8.00 -10.14 4.04
C HIS A 17 9.46 -10.57 4.01
N GLY A 18 10.09 -10.40 2.85
CA GLY A 18 11.50 -10.65 2.66
C GLY A 18 11.95 -10.03 1.35
N PRO A 19 13.20 -10.29 0.96
CA PRO A 19 13.69 -9.76 -0.32
C PRO A 19 12.87 -10.29 -1.48
N GLY A 20 12.24 -9.38 -2.24
CA GLY A 20 11.50 -9.73 -3.44
C GLY A 20 10.12 -10.34 -3.23
N PHE A 21 9.60 -10.34 -2.01
CA PHE A 21 8.26 -10.87 -1.78
C PHE A 21 7.62 -10.30 -0.51
N VAL A 22 6.29 -10.42 -0.47
CA VAL A 22 5.52 -10.20 0.75
C VAL A 22 4.56 -11.37 0.94
N LEU A 23 4.13 -11.59 2.16
CA LEU A 23 3.09 -12.58 2.46
C LEU A 23 1.81 -11.85 2.77
N LEU A 24 0.84 -12.00 1.88
CA LEU A 24 -0.48 -11.38 2.02
C LEU A 24 -1.46 -12.45 2.47
N ASN A 25 -1.95 -12.32 3.69
CA ASN A 25 -2.86 -13.32 4.28
C ASN A 25 -2.25 -14.73 4.19
N GLY A 26 -0.93 -14.82 4.37
CA GLY A 26 -0.20 -16.08 4.30
C GLY A 26 0.21 -16.51 2.91
N GLN A 27 -0.22 -15.81 1.86
CA GLN A 27 0.10 -16.14 0.48
C GLN A 27 1.29 -15.34 -0.01
N ARG A 28 2.24 -16.01 -0.64
CA ARG A 28 3.45 -15.34 -1.17
C ARG A 28 3.11 -14.56 -2.43
N ILE A 29 3.46 -13.27 -2.42
CA ILE A 29 3.27 -12.36 -3.55
C ILE A 29 4.63 -11.85 -3.98
N GLU A 30 4.94 -11.98 -5.28
CA GLU A 30 6.25 -11.60 -5.83
C GLU A 30 6.15 -10.49 -6.87
N HIS A 31 5.06 -9.77 -6.90
CA HIS A 31 4.85 -8.66 -7.83
C HIS A 31 4.26 -7.47 -7.08
N SER A 32 4.42 -6.29 -7.66
CA SER A 32 3.90 -5.07 -7.06
C SER A 32 2.39 -5.13 -6.91
N MET A 33 1.89 -4.55 -5.83
CA MET A 33 0.48 -4.58 -5.50
C MET A 33 0.11 -3.44 -4.58
N VAL A 34 -1.19 -3.21 -4.43
CA VAL A 34 -1.74 -2.28 -3.46
C VAL A 34 -2.62 -3.06 -2.51
N VAL A 35 -2.46 -2.84 -1.21
CA VAL A 35 -3.29 -3.50 -0.20
C VAL A 35 -3.80 -2.47 0.80
N SER A 36 -5.06 -2.64 1.17
CA SER A 36 -5.67 -1.92 2.29
C SER A 36 -6.41 -2.95 3.13
N PRO A 37 -6.87 -2.58 4.34
CA PRO A 37 -7.61 -3.56 5.14
C PRO A 37 -8.77 -4.20 4.41
N GLU A 38 -9.42 -3.49 3.48
CA GLU A 38 -10.62 -3.99 2.83
C GLU A 38 -10.43 -4.36 1.35
N TYR A 39 -9.34 -3.90 0.72
CA TYR A 39 -9.17 -4.05 -0.72
C TYR A 39 -7.77 -4.50 -1.10
N ILE A 40 -7.68 -5.20 -2.22
CA ILE A 40 -6.42 -5.60 -2.83
C ILE A 40 -6.48 -5.21 -4.29
N LEU A 41 -5.48 -4.48 -4.77
CA LEU A 41 -5.27 -4.21 -6.19
C LEU A 41 -4.03 -5.01 -6.59
N ARG A 42 -4.24 -6.10 -7.33
CA ARG A 42 -3.17 -7.06 -7.58
C ARG A 42 -2.17 -6.60 -8.63
N GLU A 43 -2.55 -5.63 -9.46
CA GLU A 43 -1.66 -5.12 -10.50
C GLU A 43 -1.45 -3.64 -10.28
N TRP A 44 -0.20 -3.25 -10.18
CA TRP A 44 0.19 -1.87 -10.00
C TRP A 44 1.51 -1.64 -10.73
N ALA A 45 2.10 -0.45 -10.61
CA ALA A 45 3.37 -0.17 -11.27
C ALA A 45 4.41 -1.25 -10.96
N PRO A 46 5.10 -1.79 -11.97
CA PRO A 46 6.02 -2.91 -11.73
C PRO A 46 7.28 -2.52 -10.96
N ASP A 47 7.73 -1.28 -11.10
CA ASP A 47 8.93 -0.80 -10.42
C ASP A 47 8.86 0.72 -10.25
N PHE A 48 9.87 1.25 -9.58
CA PHE A 48 9.89 2.68 -9.23
C PHE A 48 9.94 3.58 -10.47
N SER A 49 10.74 3.20 -11.47
CA SER A 49 10.89 4.03 -12.67
C SER A 49 9.64 4.05 -13.54
N SER A 50 8.75 3.10 -13.37
CA SER A 50 7.49 3.04 -14.12
C SER A 50 6.36 3.83 -13.47
N LEU A 51 6.58 4.39 -12.28
CA LEU A 51 5.55 5.16 -11.59
C LEU A 51 5.11 6.35 -12.40
N LYS A 52 3.78 6.53 -12.48
CA LYS A 52 3.15 7.65 -13.17
C LYS A 52 2.06 8.21 -12.28
N GLU A 53 1.62 9.40 -12.64
CA GLU A 53 0.58 10.08 -11.88
C GLU A 53 -0.68 9.24 -11.72
N ASN A 54 -1.09 8.54 -12.78
CA ASN A 54 -2.31 7.74 -12.72
C ASN A 54 -2.21 6.56 -11.74
N HIS A 55 -1.02 6.09 -11.44
CA HIS A 55 -0.87 5.06 -10.41
C HIS A 55 -1.33 5.57 -9.06
N PHE A 56 -1.00 6.82 -8.74
CA PHE A 56 -1.42 7.42 -7.47
C PHE A 56 -2.89 7.84 -7.51
N GLU A 57 -3.38 8.25 -8.67
CA GLU A 57 -4.81 8.59 -8.82
C GLU A 57 -5.71 7.39 -8.53
N GLN A 58 -5.26 6.19 -8.87
CA GLN A 58 -6.01 4.97 -8.58
C GLN A 58 -6.25 4.80 -7.08
N LEU A 59 -5.35 5.30 -6.26
CA LEU A 59 -5.45 5.14 -4.82
C LEU A 59 -6.53 6.02 -4.19
N LEU A 60 -6.93 7.09 -4.88
CA LEU A 60 -7.95 8.00 -4.37
C LEU A 60 -9.29 7.31 -4.16
N ILE A 61 -9.59 6.30 -4.96
CA ILE A 61 -10.85 5.56 -4.87
C ILE A 61 -10.98 4.86 -3.52
N LEU A 62 -9.86 4.45 -2.94
CA LEU A 62 -9.84 3.75 -1.67
C LEU A 62 -10.04 4.68 -0.47
N LYS A 63 -10.03 5.99 -0.70
CA LYS A 63 -10.23 7.01 0.33
C LYS A 63 -9.36 6.82 1.56
N PRO A 64 -8.03 6.67 1.36
CA PRO A 64 -7.14 6.46 2.50
C PRO A 64 -6.91 7.76 3.25
N GLU A 65 -6.58 7.66 4.53
CA GLU A 65 -6.04 8.80 5.24
C GLU A 65 -4.52 8.88 5.07
N LEU A 66 -3.88 7.76 4.76
CA LEU A 66 -2.44 7.68 4.59
C LEU A 66 -2.08 6.62 3.56
N VAL A 67 -1.19 6.97 2.64
CA VAL A 67 -0.59 6.03 1.70
C VAL A 67 0.85 5.77 2.10
N LEU A 68 1.19 4.50 2.24
CA LEU A 68 2.57 4.06 2.45
C LEU A 68 3.09 3.57 1.10
N LEU A 69 4.12 4.22 0.58
CA LEU A 69 4.74 3.78 -0.66
C LEU A 69 5.98 2.96 -0.34
N GLY A 70 5.93 1.66 -0.65
CA GLY A 70 7.10 0.79 -0.55
C GLY A 70 7.89 0.87 -1.84
N THR A 71 9.11 1.39 -1.80
CA THR A 71 9.86 1.74 -3.00
C THR A 71 10.77 0.64 -3.50
N GLY A 72 10.62 -0.60 -3.03
CA GLY A 72 11.46 -1.71 -3.40
C GLY A 72 12.52 -1.96 -2.35
N ALA A 73 13.64 -2.55 -2.76
CA ALA A 73 14.72 -2.90 -1.84
C ALA A 73 15.42 -1.67 -1.25
N VAL A 74 15.35 -0.53 -1.96
CA VAL A 74 16.03 0.70 -1.59
C VAL A 74 15.00 1.81 -1.44
N PHE A 75 15.18 2.63 -0.40
CA PHE A 75 14.34 3.80 -0.19
C PHE A 75 14.61 4.84 -1.26
N ARG A 76 13.53 5.36 -1.87
CA ARG A 76 13.59 6.43 -2.86
C ARG A 76 12.41 7.37 -2.67
N PHE A 77 12.62 8.65 -2.99
CA PHE A 77 11.52 9.63 -3.01
C PHE A 77 10.91 9.70 -4.40
N PRO A 78 9.58 9.56 -4.54
CA PRO A 78 8.93 9.81 -5.82
C PRO A 78 8.97 11.30 -6.15
N HIS A 79 9.00 11.63 -7.45
CA HIS A 79 8.94 13.03 -7.86
C HIS A 79 7.61 13.64 -7.36
N PRO A 80 7.65 14.85 -6.78
CA PRO A 80 6.44 15.47 -6.23
C PRO A 80 5.29 15.61 -7.23
N ALA A 81 5.59 15.77 -8.52
CA ALA A 81 4.55 15.87 -9.53
C ALA A 81 3.70 14.62 -9.63
N LEU A 82 4.26 13.44 -9.29
CA LEU A 82 3.54 12.18 -9.36
C LEU A 82 2.53 12.04 -8.23
N THR A 83 2.77 12.66 -7.09
CA THR A 83 1.99 12.44 -5.88
C THR A 83 1.13 13.63 -5.50
N SER A 84 1.12 14.69 -6.30
CA SER A 84 0.38 15.90 -5.99
C SER A 84 -1.12 15.64 -5.82
N CYS A 85 -1.68 14.67 -6.54
CA CYS A 85 -3.10 14.34 -6.41
C CYS A 85 -3.45 13.88 -5.00
N LEU A 86 -2.55 13.18 -4.33
CA LEU A 86 -2.77 12.74 -2.95
C LEU A 86 -2.75 13.94 -2.01
N ILE A 87 -1.75 14.79 -2.16
CA ILE A 87 -1.60 15.98 -1.32
C ILE A 87 -2.81 16.88 -1.48
N ASN A 88 -3.24 17.11 -2.73
CA ASN A 88 -4.38 17.97 -3.00
C ASN A 88 -5.69 17.40 -2.42
N ALA A 89 -5.74 16.09 -2.24
CA ALA A 89 -6.90 15.43 -1.64
C ALA A 89 -6.79 15.34 -0.11
N GLY A 90 -5.73 15.90 0.48
CA GLY A 90 -5.54 15.86 1.94
C GLY A 90 -5.06 14.51 2.45
N ILE A 91 -4.49 13.67 1.58
CA ILE A 91 -4.02 12.33 1.93
C ILE A 91 -2.53 12.38 2.23
N GLY A 92 -2.12 11.83 3.38
CA GLY A 92 -0.71 11.73 3.72
C GLY A 92 0.00 10.69 2.86
N LEU A 93 1.27 10.94 2.60
CA LEU A 93 2.10 9.99 1.86
C LEU A 93 3.43 9.84 2.58
N GLU A 94 3.82 8.59 2.84
CA GLU A 94 5.14 8.28 3.37
C GLU A 94 5.80 7.24 2.49
N ALA A 95 7.01 7.55 2.05
CA ALA A 95 7.80 6.63 1.23
C ALA A 95 8.86 5.97 2.10
N MET A 96 9.06 4.67 1.88
CA MET A 96 10.06 3.87 2.59
C MET A 96 10.35 2.63 1.75
N ASP A 97 11.38 1.86 2.10
CA ASP A 97 11.59 0.60 1.40
C ASP A 97 10.39 -0.33 1.64
N THR A 98 10.22 -1.31 0.78
CA THR A 98 9.02 -2.14 0.79
C THR A 98 8.86 -2.93 2.09
N GLN A 99 9.96 -3.45 2.65
CA GLN A 99 9.84 -4.19 3.91
C GLN A 99 9.42 -3.30 5.07
N ALA A 100 9.94 -2.07 5.11
CA ALA A 100 9.51 -1.09 6.12
C ALA A 100 8.03 -0.73 5.94
N ALA A 101 7.58 -0.61 4.70
CA ALA A 101 6.17 -0.31 4.42
C ALA A 101 5.25 -1.43 4.93
N CYS A 102 5.68 -2.68 4.78
CA CYS A 102 4.92 -3.81 5.31
C CYS A 102 4.78 -3.74 6.83
N ARG A 103 5.86 -3.44 7.52
CA ARG A 103 5.84 -3.33 8.99
C ARG A 103 4.94 -2.19 9.45
N THR A 104 5.05 -1.04 8.79
CA THR A 104 4.26 0.13 9.13
C THR A 104 2.78 -0.11 8.86
N TYR A 105 2.47 -0.73 7.71
CA TYR A 105 1.09 -1.09 7.39
C TYR A 105 0.48 -1.96 8.48
N SER A 106 1.21 -2.98 8.91
CA SER A 106 0.68 -3.92 9.90
C SER A 106 0.31 -3.23 11.21
N VAL A 107 1.15 -2.28 11.65
CA VAL A 107 0.86 -1.53 12.87
C VAL A 107 -0.37 -0.65 12.69
N LEU A 108 -0.41 0.14 11.62
CA LEU A 108 -1.48 1.10 11.42
C LEU A 108 -2.82 0.42 11.14
N ALA A 109 -2.81 -0.66 10.37
CA ALA A 109 -4.04 -1.39 10.09
C ALA A 109 -4.60 -2.02 11.36
N SER A 110 -3.72 -2.53 12.24
CA SER A 110 -4.15 -3.11 13.51
C SER A 110 -4.78 -2.06 14.43
N GLU A 111 -4.46 -0.79 14.22
CA GLU A 111 -5.03 0.32 14.98
C GLU A 111 -6.35 0.83 14.37
N GLY A 112 -6.82 0.18 13.30
CA GLY A 112 -8.06 0.59 12.65
C GLY A 112 -7.93 1.78 11.72
N ARG A 113 -6.70 2.16 11.33
CA ARG A 113 -6.47 3.29 10.43
C ARG A 113 -6.81 2.94 8.99
N ARG A 114 -7.30 3.94 8.23
CA ARG A 114 -7.53 3.75 6.80
C ARG A 114 -6.22 3.96 6.04
N VAL A 115 -5.37 2.95 6.11
CA VAL A 115 -4.05 2.98 5.49
C VAL A 115 -4.05 2.15 4.22
N VAL A 116 -3.36 2.64 3.20
CA VAL A 116 -3.15 1.92 1.95
C VAL A 116 -1.64 1.74 1.79
N ALA A 117 -1.21 0.51 1.52
CA ALA A 117 0.19 0.22 1.22
C ALA A 117 0.31 -0.07 -0.28
N ALA A 118 1.02 0.79 -0.98
CA ALA A 118 1.35 0.60 -2.39
C ALA A 118 2.78 0.07 -2.43
N LEU A 119 2.92 -1.21 -2.73
CA LEU A 119 4.16 -1.95 -2.55
C LEU A 119 4.79 -2.27 -3.89
N LEU A 120 5.97 -1.73 -4.14
CA LEU A 120 6.75 -2.10 -5.32
C LEU A 120 7.57 -3.33 -4.98
N ILE A 121 7.40 -4.36 -5.78
CA ILE A 121 8.13 -5.62 -5.65
C ILE A 121 8.68 -5.93 -7.03
N PRO A 122 9.82 -5.31 -7.39
CA PRO A 122 10.39 -5.46 -8.74
C PRO A 122 11.03 -6.81 -8.97
#